data_f1f5ad7dfb00511578481a927f713622
#
_entry.id   f1f5ad7dfb00511578481a927f713622
#
_cell.length_a   1.000
_cell.length_b   1.000
_cell.length_c   1.000
_cell.angle_alpha   90.00
_cell.angle_beta   90.00
_cell.angle_gamma   90.00
#
_symmetry.space_group_name_H-M   'P 1'
#
loop_
_entity.id
_entity.type
_entity.pdbx_description
1 polymer ?
#
loop_
_entity_poly.entity_id
_entity_poly.type
_entity_poly.pdbx_seq_one_letter_code
_entity_poly.pdbx_strand_id
1 'polypeptide(L)'
;PHQETITVKPSRDIPSKLGLEEFLRVNIGKVGSDYVATPLPRAAGSVTTLTRAEGIIRIPSLSEGIAQHEEVEAELLVPREEILNTVLFIGSHDMTIDVLGDEIRRDGSGIRVSSGNVGSLGGLIALRKGMCHLSGSHLLDVETGEYNISYVRRYLPAMHVSLYHLVLRDQGLIVQKGNPKGIRGLEDLVGNQVLFVNRQGGSGTRVLLDFKLKQLGMEGSSIRGYDHEEFTHMAVAVDVLSGAADCGMGIFAAAKALDLDFIPVEREQYDLIIPSQMLALESIQKVLKTIRSVHFRERVAELGGYDPALSGELWQEVCGNSES
;
A
#
# COMPACT_ATOMS: atom_id res chain seq x y z
N PRO A 1 30.55 -21.71 5.95
CA PRO A 1 29.29 -22.27 5.45
C PRO A 1 28.92 -21.48 4.21
N HIS A 2 28.72 -22.17 3.06
CA HIS A 2 28.17 -21.53 1.87
C HIS A 2 26.74 -21.15 2.21
N GLN A 3 26.42 -19.87 2.15
CA GLN A 3 25.03 -19.38 2.20
C GLN A 3 24.35 -19.82 0.90
N GLU A 4 23.13 -20.32 1.00
CA GLU A 4 22.35 -20.71 -0.19
C GLU A 4 22.02 -19.45 -0.99
N THR A 5 22.16 -19.50 -2.32
CA THR A 5 21.76 -18.43 -3.23
C THR A 5 20.63 -18.89 -4.13
N ILE A 6 19.79 -17.96 -4.55
CA ILE A 6 18.76 -18.18 -5.55
C ILE A 6 18.71 -17.00 -6.53
N THR A 7 18.33 -17.31 -7.76
CA THR A 7 18.06 -16.25 -8.76
C THR A 7 16.70 -15.63 -8.49
N VAL A 8 16.64 -14.30 -8.40
CA VAL A 8 15.42 -13.54 -8.14
C VAL A 8 15.25 -12.40 -9.15
N LYS A 9 14.01 -11.94 -9.33
CA LYS A 9 13.65 -10.75 -10.11
C LYS A 9 13.16 -9.65 -9.19
N PRO A 10 13.74 -8.44 -9.21
CA PRO A 10 13.26 -7.33 -8.41
C PRO A 10 11.82 -6.94 -8.77
N SER A 11 10.99 -6.68 -7.77
CA SER A 11 9.59 -6.26 -7.96
C SER A 11 9.46 -4.84 -8.54
N ARG A 12 10.53 -4.05 -8.51
CA ARG A 12 10.65 -2.69 -9.05
C ARG A 12 12.10 -2.38 -9.34
N ASP A 13 12.35 -1.29 -10.08
CA ASP A 13 13.70 -0.76 -10.25
C ASP A 13 14.32 -0.40 -8.90
N ILE A 14 15.58 -0.75 -8.74
CA ILE A 14 16.38 -0.54 -7.53
C ILE A 14 17.55 0.37 -7.90
N PRO A 15 17.44 1.70 -7.70
CA PRO A 15 18.55 2.60 -7.96
C PRO A 15 19.67 2.39 -6.93
N SER A 16 20.93 2.54 -7.34
CA SER A 16 22.12 2.55 -6.47
C SER A 16 23.06 3.68 -6.86
N LYS A 17 24.01 3.99 -6.00
CA LYS A 17 25.00 5.04 -6.26
C LYS A 17 26.31 4.43 -6.77
N LEU A 18 26.84 4.94 -7.88
CA LEU A 18 28.17 4.57 -8.36
C LEU A 18 29.24 4.81 -7.29
N GLY A 19 30.19 3.91 -7.23
CA GLY A 19 31.32 3.98 -6.30
C GLY A 19 31.05 3.33 -4.93
N LEU A 20 29.83 2.89 -4.65
CA LEU A 20 29.47 2.19 -3.41
C LEU A 20 28.97 0.79 -3.73
N GLU A 21 29.54 -0.21 -3.08
CA GLU A 21 28.95 -1.54 -3.07
C GLU A 21 27.82 -1.58 -2.05
N GLU A 22 26.65 -2.04 -2.46
CA GLU A 22 25.45 -2.04 -1.61
C GLU A 22 24.97 -3.48 -1.35
N PHE A 23 24.63 -3.77 -0.10
CA PHE A 23 24.01 -5.01 0.34
C PHE A 23 22.56 -4.73 0.69
N LEU A 24 21.68 -4.97 -0.27
CA LEU A 24 20.27 -4.63 -0.17
C LEU A 24 19.48 -5.78 0.44
N ARG A 25 18.80 -5.51 1.55
CA ARG A 25 17.87 -6.46 2.18
C ARG A 25 16.58 -6.53 1.39
N VAL A 26 16.12 -7.75 1.15
CA VAL A 26 14.91 -8.04 0.38
C VAL A 26 14.03 -9.06 1.08
N ASN A 27 12.72 -8.95 0.89
CA ASN A 27 11.80 -10.06 1.07
C ASN A 27 11.65 -10.79 -0.25
N ILE A 28 11.49 -12.12 -0.18
CA ILE A 28 11.45 -12.96 -1.37
C ILE A 28 10.21 -13.85 -1.28
N GLY A 29 9.48 -13.97 -2.38
CA GLY A 29 8.37 -14.89 -2.52
C GLY A 29 8.37 -15.54 -3.89
N LYS A 30 7.74 -16.71 -4.01
CA LYS A 30 7.61 -17.43 -5.27
C LYS A 30 6.26 -17.12 -5.91
N VAL A 31 6.25 -16.46 -7.08
CA VAL A 31 5.05 -16.16 -7.85
C VAL A 31 5.12 -16.92 -9.18
N GLY A 32 4.27 -17.91 -9.35
CA GLY A 32 4.37 -18.82 -10.50
C GLY A 32 5.69 -19.60 -10.50
N SER A 33 6.48 -19.44 -11.57
CA SER A 33 7.82 -20.03 -11.70
C SER A 33 8.93 -19.19 -11.09
N ASP A 34 8.70 -17.89 -10.88
CA ASP A 34 9.73 -16.92 -10.57
C ASP A 34 9.84 -16.64 -9.04
N TYR A 35 11.05 -16.42 -8.58
CA TYR A 35 11.29 -15.81 -7.28
C TYR A 35 11.36 -14.29 -7.43
N VAL A 36 10.51 -13.60 -6.70
CA VAL A 36 10.41 -12.14 -6.76
C VAL A 36 10.96 -11.53 -5.49
N ALA A 37 11.89 -10.59 -5.62
CA ALA A 37 12.52 -9.87 -4.52
C ALA A 37 11.92 -8.48 -4.35
N THR A 38 11.38 -8.18 -3.17
CA THR A 38 10.85 -6.87 -2.81
C THR A 38 11.82 -6.15 -1.88
N PRO A 39 12.39 -4.99 -2.30
CA PRO A 39 13.34 -4.24 -1.49
C PRO A 39 12.72 -3.74 -0.18
N LEU A 40 13.43 -3.95 0.93
CA LEU A 40 13.09 -3.35 2.22
C LEU A 40 13.61 -1.91 2.33
N PRO A 41 13.01 -1.08 3.22
CA PRO A 41 13.47 0.29 3.44
C PRO A 41 14.96 0.36 3.82
N ARG A 42 15.68 1.32 3.24
CA ARG A 42 17.12 1.52 3.42
C ARG A 42 17.49 2.47 4.57
N ALA A 43 16.48 2.90 5.37
CA ALA A 43 16.73 3.89 6.43
C ALA A 43 17.78 3.41 7.44
N ALA A 44 18.73 4.29 7.76
CA ALA A 44 19.67 4.08 8.84
C ALA A 44 18.92 3.91 10.16
N GLY A 45 19.26 2.86 10.95
CA GLY A 45 18.57 2.55 12.21
C GLY A 45 17.39 1.59 12.10
N SER A 46 17.03 1.13 10.91
CA SER A 46 15.96 0.14 10.72
C SER A 46 16.43 -1.28 11.11
N VAL A 47 16.68 -1.50 12.40
CA VAL A 47 17.10 -2.83 12.94
C VAL A 47 16.03 -3.88 12.65
N THR A 48 14.76 -3.50 12.65
CA THR A 48 13.63 -4.39 12.37
C THR A 48 13.66 -4.97 10.96
N THR A 49 14.30 -4.32 9.98
CA THR A 49 14.46 -4.87 8.64
C THR A 49 15.45 -6.01 8.58
N LEU A 50 16.40 -6.10 9.53
CA LEU A 50 17.33 -7.25 9.63
C LEU A 50 16.60 -8.54 10.04
N THR A 51 15.62 -8.42 10.92
CA THR A 51 14.84 -9.59 11.40
C THR A 51 13.73 -9.99 10.45
N ARG A 52 13.42 -9.14 9.45
CA ARG A 52 12.36 -9.37 8.46
C ARG A 52 12.89 -9.76 7.08
N ALA A 53 14.18 -9.52 6.81
CA ALA A 53 14.77 -9.82 5.51
C ALA A 53 14.89 -11.36 5.30
N GLU A 54 14.49 -11.79 4.12
CA GLU A 54 14.59 -13.19 3.69
C GLU A 54 15.83 -13.41 2.81
N GLY A 55 16.39 -12.34 2.26
CA GLY A 55 17.62 -12.39 1.47
C GLY A 55 18.35 -11.07 1.37
N ILE A 56 19.56 -11.14 0.80
CA ILE A 56 20.42 -10.00 0.50
C ILE A 56 20.80 -10.06 -0.98
N ILE A 57 20.60 -8.95 -1.70
CA ILE A 57 21.11 -8.74 -3.05
C ILE A 57 22.33 -7.83 -2.96
N ARG A 58 23.43 -8.24 -3.58
CA ARG A 58 24.64 -7.44 -3.70
C ARG A 58 24.60 -6.61 -4.98
N ILE A 59 24.69 -5.29 -4.86
CA ILE A 59 24.77 -4.37 -6.00
C ILE A 59 26.23 -3.90 -6.11
N PRO A 60 26.95 -4.23 -7.22
CA PRO A 60 28.35 -3.85 -7.38
C PRO A 60 28.54 -2.34 -7.44
N SER A 61 29.70 -1.86 -7.00
CA SER A 61 30.05 -0.42 -6.99
C SER A 61 30.06 0.26 -8.37
N LEU A 62 30.14 -0.51 -9.45
CA LEU A 62 30.10 -0.01 -10.82
C LEU A 62 28.68 -0.05 -11.44
N SER A 63 27.65 -0.36 -10.65
CA SER A 63 26.26 -0.40 -11.09
C SER A 63 25.48 0.80 -10.56
N GLU A 64 24.65 1.42 -11.39
CA GLU A 64 23.68 2.46 -10.99
C GLU A 64 22.39 1.86 -10.39
N GLY A 65 22.32 0.53 -10.30
CA GLY A 65 21.18 -0.19 -9.73
C GLY A 65 20.87 -1.48 -10.47
N ILE A 66 19.67 -1.99 -10.25
CA ILE A 66 19.14 -3.21 -10.86
C ILE A 66 17.77 -2.87 -11.44
N ALA A 67 17.56 -3.21 -12.70
CA ALA A 67 16.28 -2.99 -13.36
C ALA A 67 15.21 -4.00 -12.88
N GLN A 68 13.95 -3.58 -12.90
CA GLN A 68 12.83 -4.49 -12.69
C GLN A 68 12.93 -5.65 -13.69
N HIS A 69 12.70 -6.89 -13.25
CA HIS A 69 12.81 -8.13 -14.03
C HIS A 69 14.23 -8.58 -14.41
N GLU A 70 15.26 -7.83 -14.11
CA GLU A 70 16.64 -8.33 -14.24
C GLU A 70 16.85 -9.50 -13.28
N GLU A 71 17.46 -10.59 -13.78
CA GLU A 71 17.78 -11.74 -12.97
C GLU A 71 19.08 -11.48 -12.19
N VAL A 72 18.97 -11.54 -10.87
CA VAL A 72 20.10 -11.32 -9.95
C VAL A 72 20.15 -12.39 -8.89
N GLU A 73 21.35 -12.65 -8.35
CA GLU A 73 21.55 -13.57 -7.24
C GLU A 73 21.20 -12.90 -5.89
N ALA A 74 20.42 -13.61 -5.08
CA ALA A 74 20.15 -13.25 -3.69
C ALA A 74 20.70 -14.33 -2.75
N GLU A 75 21.48 -13.93 -1.75
CA GLU A 75 21.89 -14.78 -0.64
C GLU A 75 20.70 -14.93 0.32
N LEU A 76 20.32 -16.17 0.66
CA LEU A 76 19.21 -16.43 1.56
C LEU A 76 19.62 -16.25 3.03
N LEU A 77 18.77 -15.57 3.77
CA LEU A 77 18.86 -15.42 5.22
C LEU A 77 17.94 -16.40 5.96
N VAL A 78 17.03 -17.04 5.26
CA VAL A 78 16.06 -18.03 5.75
C VAL A 78 16.12 -19.28 4.89
N PRO A 79 15.67 -20.44 5.39
CA PRO A 79 15.51 -21.64 4.57
C PRO A 79 14.60 -21.39 3.36
N ARG A 80 14.92 -22.02 2.24
CA ARG A 80 14.17 -21.86 0.98
C ARG A 80 12.70 -22.24 1.12
N GLU A 81 12.38 -23.19 1.96
CA GLU A 81 11.02 -23.63 2.25
C GLU A 81 10.16 -22.51 2.84
N GLU A 82 10.75 -21.60 3.61
CA GLU A 82 10.03 -20.47 4.19
C GLU A 82 9.61 -19.45 3.12
N ILE A 83 10.43 -19.29 2.07
CA ILE A 83 10.14 -18.40 0.93
C ILE A 83 8.90 -18.88 0.15
N LEU A 84 8.70 -20.21 0.04
CA LEU A 84 7.54 -20.78 -0.66
C LEU A 84 6.21 -20.44 0.04
N ASN A 85 6.26 -20.12 1.33
CA ASN A 85 5.10 -19.73 2.13
C ASN A 85 4.92 -18.20 2.24
N THR A 86 5.74 -17.42 1.54
CA THR A 86 5.64 -15.95 1.55
C THR A 86 4.63 -15.46 0.51
N VAL A 87 3.57 -14.82 0.98
CA VAL A 87 2.60 -14.10 0.15
C VAL A 87 3.14 -12.70 -0.16
N LEU A 88 3.44 -12.44 -1.43
CA LEU A 88 3.82 -11.10 -1.88
C LEU A 88 2.57 -10.27 -2.13
N PHE A 89 2.42 -9.22 -1.33
CA PHE A 89 1.43 -8.18 -1.45
C PHE A 89 2.10 -6.92 -2.02
N ILE A 90 1.72 -6.47 -3.21
CA ILE A 90 2.28 -5.25 -3.81
C ILE A 90 1.13 -4.32 -4.19
N GLY A 91 1.13 -3.10 -3.67
CA GLY A 91 0.04 -2.16 -3.93
C GLY A 91 0.10 -0.94 -3.03
N SER A 92 -1.04 -0.37 -2.74
CA SER A 92 -1.14 0.70 -1.76
C SER A 92 -0.99 0.13 -0.36
N HIS A 93 -0.12 0.74 0.46
CA HIS A 93 0.01 0.34 1.86
C HIS A 93 -1.18 0.85 2.68
N ASP A 94 -1.61 0.01 3.61
CA ASP A 94 -2.60 0.34 4.64
C ASP A 94 -2.24 -0.36 5.95
N MET A 95 -2.60 0.23 7.10
CA MET A 95 -2.33 -0.34 8.42
C MET A 95 -2.99 -1.71 8.62
N THR A 96 -4.08 -1.98 7.93
CA THR A 96 -4.78 -3.28 7.97
C THR A 96 -3.94 -4.42 7.39
N ILE A 97 -2.99 -4.11 6.49
CA ILE A 97 -2.04 -5.10 5.96
C ILE A 97 -1.02 -5.51 7.02
N ASP A 98 -0.59 -4.57 7.87
CA ASP A 98 0.29 -4.89 9.00
C ASP A 98 -0.45 -5.76 10.03
N VAL A 99 -1.71 -5.45 10.31
CA VAL A 99 -2.58 -6.28 11.17
C VAL A 99 -2.74 -7.68 10.58
N LEU A 100 -3.01 -7.80 9.26
CA LEU A 100 -3.11 -9.08 8.57
C LEU A 100 -1.83 -9.90 8.70
N GLY A 101 -0.67 -9.29 8.44
CA GLY A 101 0.63 -9.96 8.55
C GLY A 101 0.93 -10.45 9.97
N ASP A 102 0.53 -9.67 10.98
CA ASP A 102 0.68 -10.03 12.39
C ASP A 102 -0.25 -11.20 12.78
N GLU A 103 -1.52 -11.16 12.35
CA GLU A 103 -2.48 -12.26 12.60
C GLU A 103 -2.03 -13.58 11.99
N ILE A 104 -1.58 -13.57 10.73
CA ILE A 104 -1.09 -14.76 10.03
C ILE A 104 0.15 -15.32 10.74
N ARG A 105 1.04 -14.45 11.23
CA ARG A 105 2.24 -14.89 11.95
C ARG A 105 1.91 -15.55 13.28
N ARG A 106 0.91 -15.02 14.00
CA ARG A 106 0.49 -15.54 15.32
C ARG A 106 -0.15 -16.92 15.26
N ASP A 107 -0.75 -17.29 14.14
CA ASP A 107 -1.44 -18.58 14.03
C ASP A 107 -0.51 -19.78 13.81
N GLY A 108 0.78 -19.56 13.64
CA GLY A 108 1.79 -20.60 13.53
C GLY A 108 1.75 -21.43 12.24
N SER A 109 1.02 -20.97 11.21
CA SER A 109 0.91 -21.65 9.90
C SER A 109 2.21 -21.68 9.10
N GLY A 110 3.21 -20.92 9.49
CA GLY A 110 4.45 -20.72 8.72
C GLY A 110 4.28 -19.80 7.50
N ILE A 111 3.05 -19.36 7.20
CA ILE A 111 2.78 -18.40 6.13
C ILE A 111 3.21 -17.00 6.58
N ARG A 112 3.74 -16.22 5.64
CA ARG A 112 4.15 -14.83 5.86
C ARG A 112 3.50 -13.93 4.81
N VAL A 113 3.25 -12.68 5.17
CA VAL A 113 2.83 -11.64 4.24
C VAL A 113 3.96 -10.62 4.13
N SER A 114 4.48 -10.46 2.93
CA SER A 114 5.46 -9.43 2.60
C SER A 114 4.79 -8.34 1.79
N SER A 115 4.77 -7.11 2.31
CA SER A 115 4.14 -5.99 1.63
C SER A 115 5.15 -5.05 0.97
N GLY A 116 4.90 -4.68 -0.30
CA GLY A 116 5.63 -3.67 -1.05
C GLY A 116 4.71 -2.50 -1.40
N ASN A 117 5.04 -1.30 -0.88
CA ASN A 117 4.26 -0.10 -1.18
C ASN A 117 4.73 0.55 -2.49
N VAL A 118 3.87 0.52 -3.50
CA VAL A 118 4.07 1.16 -4.81
C VAL A 118 2.83 1.94 -5.27
N GLY A 119 1.85 2.09 -4.37
CA GLY A 119 0.53 2.66 -4.66
C GLY A 119 -0.38 1.69 -5.42
N SER A 120 -1.67 2.03 -5.47
CA SER A 120 -2.71 1.17 -6.06
C SER A 120 -2.44 0.86 -7.53
N LEU A 121 -2.10 1.87 -8.34
CA LEU A 121 -1.83 1.67 -9.76
C LEU A 121 -0.57 0.82 -10.00
N GLY A 122 0.49 1.07 -9.21
CA GLY A 122 1.71 0.27 -9.24
C GLY A 122 1.43 -1.20 -8.90
N GLY A 123 0.48 -1.46 -7.99
CA GLY A 123 0.02 -2.78 -7.63
C GLY A 123 -0.66 -3.51 -8.79
N LEU A 124 -1.55 -2.84 -9.54
CA LEU A 124 -2.15 -3.41 -10.75
C LEU A 124 -1.10 -3.77 -11.81
N ILE A 125 -0.10 -2.89 -12.00
CA ILE A 125 1.01 -3.15 -12.91
C ILE A 125 1.84 -4.35 -12.44
N ALA A 126 2.09 -4.47 -11.13
CA ALA A 126 2.79 -5.62 -10.56
C ALA A 126 2.03 -6.94 -10.76
N LEU A 127 0.69 -6.95 -10.58
CA LEU A 127 -0.15 -8.10 -10.90
C LEU A 127 -0.04 -8.50 -12.37
N ARG A 128 -0.17 -7.53 -13.28
CA ARG A 128 -0.04 -7.77 -14.74
C ARG A 128 1.28 -8.40 -15.11
N LYS A 129 2.33 -8.02 -14.41
CA LYS A 129 3.69 -8.53 -14.64
C LYS A 129 4.00 -9.84 -13.88
N GLY A 130 3.05 -10.39 -13.12
CA GLY A 130 3.28 -11.61 -12.33
C GLY A 130 4.27 -11.42 -11.17
N MET A 131 4.38 -10.20 -10.61
CA MET A 131 5.36 -9.86 -9.57
C MET A 131 4.80 -9.99 -8.15
N CYS A 132 3.51 -10.30 -7.99
CA CYS A 132 2.89 -10.49 -6.69
C CYS A 132 1.70 -11.46 -6.77
N HIS A 133 1.27 -11.92 -5.61
CA HIS A 133 0.11 -12.81 -5.48
C HIS A 133 -1.20 -12.03 -5.44
N LEU A 134 -1.20 -10.86 -4.81
CA LEU A 134 -2.36 -9.98 -4.68
C LEU A 134 -1.92 -8.53 -4.53
N SER A 135 -2.86 -7.62 -4.78
CA SER A 135 -2.64 -6.19 -4.65
C SER A 135 -3.74 -5.54 -3.83
N GLY A 136 -3.38 -4.49 -3.07
CA GLY A 136 -4.33 -3.60 -2.40
C GLY A 136 -4.57 -2.34 -3.22
N SER A 137 -5.83 -1.98 -3.40
CA SER A 137 -6.23 -0.87 -4.26
C SER A 137 -7.44 -0.11 -3.73
N HIS A 138 -7.43 1.22 -3.97
CA HIS A 138 -8.52 2.15 -3.65
C HIS A 138 -8.61 3.26 -4.71
N LEU A 139 -8.56 2.88 -5.99
CA LEU A 139 -8.60 3.81 -7.11
C LEU A 139 -10.02 4.27 -7.37
N LEU A 140 -10.28 5.54 -7.11
CA LEU A 140 -11.56 6.18 -7.39
C LEU A 140 -11.65 6.51 -8.88
N ASP A 141 -12.73 6.06 -9.51
CA ASP A 141 -13.12 6.53 -10.84
C ASP A 141 -13.91 7.84 -10.70
N VAL A 142 -13.31 8.92 -11.15
CA VAL A 142 -13.89 10.27 -11.01
C VAL A 142 -15.11 10.51 -11.91
N GLU A 143 -15.38 9.64 -12.87
CA GLU A 143 -16.55 9.74 -13.76
C GLU A 143 -17.75 9.01 -13.17
N THR A 144 -17.52 7.82 -12.59
CA THR A 144 -18.59 6.96 -12.07
C THR A 144 -18.76 7.08 -10.55
N GLY A 145 -17.72 7.50 -9.81
CA GLY A 145 -17.68 7.45 -8.35
C GLY A 145 -17.42 6.06 -7.78
N GLU A 146 -17.18 5.05 -8.63
CA GLU A 146 -16.90 3.68 -8.22
C GLU A 146 -15.40 3.46 -7.98
N TYR A 147 -15.07 2.47 -7.13
CA TYR A 147 -13.69 2.11 -6.84
C TYR A 147 -13.22 0.93 -7.66
N ASN A 148 -11.96 0.98 -8.11
CA ASN A 148 -11.13 -0.09 -8.65
C ASN A 148 -11.55 -0.69 -10.00
N ILE A 149 -12.85 -0.89 -10.30
CA ILE A 149 -13.33 -1.67 -11.45
C ILE A 149 -12.81 -1.16 -12.79
N SER A 150 -12.95 0.13 -13.07
CA SER A 150 -12.53 0.73 -14.34
C SER A 150 -11.02 0.59 -14.56
N TYR A 151 -10.25 0.76 -13.48
CA TYR A 151 -8.80 0.57 -13.50
C TYR A 151 -8.41 -0.90 -13.71
N VAL A 152 -9.08 -1.83 -13.03
CA VAL A 152 -8.85 -3.27 -13.22
C VAL A 152 -9.09 -3.66 -14.67
N ARG A 153 -10.22 -3.26 -15.26
CA ARG A 153 -10.51 -3.53 -16.68
C ARG A 153 -9.48 -2.94 -17.61
N ARG A 154 -8.98 -1.74 -17.31
CA ARG A 154 -8.00 -1.03 -18.15
C ARG A 154 -6.59 -1.62 -18.04
N TYR A 155 -6.15 -1.98 -16.83
CA TYR A 155 -4.76 -2.38 -16.58
C TYR A 155 -4.54 -3.89 -16.56
N LEU A 156 -5.60 -4.68 -16.38
CA LEU A 156 -5.58 -6.14 -16.35
C LEU A 156 -6.53 -6.76 -17.40
N PRO A 157 -6.52 -6.27 -18.67
CA PRO A 157 -7.56 -6.64 -19.65
C PRO A 157 -7.58 -8.14 -20.00
N ALA A 158 -6.45 -8.84 -19.85
CA ALA A 158 -6.32 -10.27 -20.15
C ALA A 158 -6.34 -11.16 -18.90
N MET A 159 -6.59 -10.61 -17.72
CA MET A 159 -6.56 -11.37 -16.46
C MET A 159 -7.96 -11.53 -15.88
N HIS A 160 -8.26 -12.76 -15.44
CA HIS A 160 -9.39 -12.98 -14.57
C HIS A 160 -8.97 -12.65 -13.13
N VAL A 161 -9.67 -11.72 -12.49
CA VAL A 161 -9.37 -11.29 -11.12
C VAL A 161 -10.64 -11.21 -10.29
N SER A 162 -10.50 -11.48 -9.01
CA SER A 162 -11.54 -11.37 -8.00
C SER A 162 -11.21 -10.22 -7.05
N LEU A 163 -12.18 -9.36 -6.78
CA LEU A 163 -12.07 -8.23 -5.86
C LEU A 163 -12.78 -8.59 -4.55
N TYR A 164 -12.01 -8.56 -3.48
CA TYR A 164 -12.50 -8.79 -2.12
C TYR A 164 -12.42 -7.51 -1.32
N HIS A 165 -13.49 -7.16 -0.63
CA HIS A 165 -13.43 -6.05 0.32
C HIS A 165 -12.37 -6.34 1.39
N LEU A 166 -11.47 -5.38 1.64
CA LEU A 166 -10.64 -5.42 2.83
C LEU A 166 -11.27 -4.58 3.93
N VAL A 167 -11.48 -3.29 3.67
CA VAL A 167 -12.11 -2.36 4.60
C VAL A 167 -12.74 -1.17 3.88
N LEU A 168 -13.72 -0.54 4.52
CA LEU A 168 -14.03 0.86 4.28
C LEU A 168 -13.25 1.69 5.29
N ARG A 169 -12.69 2.84 4.88
CA ARG A 169 -11.91 3.69 5.77
C ARG A 169 -12.29 5.16 5.61
N ASP A 170 -12.29 5.88 6.72
CA ASP A 170 -12.63 7.28 6.73
C ASP A 170 -11.43 8.12 6.27
N GLN A 171 -11.63 8.87 5.19
CA GLN A 171 -10.75 9.91 4.67
C GLN A 171 -11.29 11.28 5.08
N GLY A 172 -10.41 12.17 5.49
CA GLY A 172 -10.83 13.49 5.92
C GLY A 172 -9.66 14.43 6.21
N LEU A 173 -10.00 15.58 6.75
CA LEU A 173 -9.02 16.59 7.13
C LEU A 173 -8.52 16.33 8.56
N ILE A 174 -7.20 16.18 8.67
CA ILE A 174 -6.47 16.10 9.93
C ILE A 174 -6.16 17.53 10.35
N VAL A 175 -6.55 17.92 11.56
CA VAL A 175 -6.33 19.26 12.11
C VAL A 175 -5.74 19.15 13.52
N GLN A 176 -5.10 20.21 13.99
CA GLN A 176 -4.57 20.27 15.36
C GLN A 176 -5.69 20.08 16.38
N LYS A 177 -5.33 19.57 17.55
CA LYS A 177 -6.26 19.37 18.67
C LYS A 177 -6.99 20.66 19.02
N GLY A 178 -8.31 20.58 19.16
CA GLY A 178 -9.19 21.71 19.39
C GLY A 178 -9.49 22.53 18.14
N ASN A 179 -9.00 22.14 16.97
CA ASN A 179 -9.26 22.78 15.68
C ASN A 179 -9.14 24.32 15.73
N PRO A 180 -7.95 24.86 16.03
CA PRO A 180 -7.76 26.30 16.30
C PRO A 180 -8.11 27.21 15.12
N LYS A 181 -8.11 26.66 13.90
CA LYS A 181 -8.51 27.38 12.68
C LYS A 181 -10.01 27.31 12.38
N GLY A 182 -10.78 26.53 13.13
CA GLY A 182 -12.22 26.37 12.95
C GLY A 182 -12.61 25.76 11.60
N ILE A 183 -11.76 24.87 11.04
CA ILE A 183 -11.98 24.20 9.75
C ILE A 183 -13.15 23.23 9.90
N ARG A 184 -14.11 23.23 8.98
CA ARG A 184 -15.31 22.38 9.00
C ARG A 184 -15.46 21.53 7.75
N GLY A 185 -14.76 21.88 6.67
CA GLY A 185 -14.83 21.18 5.40
C GLY A 185 -13.76 21.68 4.43
N LEU A 186 -13.81 21.17 3.19
CA LEU A 186 -12.86 21.51 2.15
C LEU A 186 -12.97 23.00 1.73
N GLU A 187 -14.14 23.59 1.87
CA GLU A 187 -14.40 24.99 1.53
C GLU A 187 -13.57 25.95 2.36
N ASP A 188 -13.25 25.59 3.61
CA ASP A 188 -12.46 26.40 4.51
C ASP A 188 -10.94 26.39 4.18
N LEU A 189 -10.51 25.53 3.24
CA LEU A 189 -9.11 25.48 2.77
C LEU A 189 -8.74 26.61 1.83
N VAL A 190 -9.74 27.26 1.20
CA VAL A 190 -9.51 28.36 0.25
C VAL A 190 -9.17 29.64 1.00
N GLY A 191 -8.13 30.32 0.53
CA GLY A 191 -7.64 31.55 1.13
C GLY A 191 -6.34 31.39 1.90
N ASN A 192 -5.74 32.50 2.31
CA ASN A 192 -4.39 32.49 2.88
C ASN A 192 -4.32 32.18 4.37
N GLN A 193 -5.42 31.81 5.01
CA GLN A 193 -5.49 31.65 6.46
C GLN A 193 -5.18 30.23 6.93
N VAL A 194 -5.30 29.22 6.05
CA VAL A 194 -5.01 27.81 6.34
C VAL A 194 -3.81 27.37 5.51
N LEU A 195 -2.78 26.86 6.16
CA LEU A 195 -1.66 26.23 5.48
C LEU A 195 -1.94 24.74 5.41
N PHE A 196 -2.12 24.25 4.19
CA PHE A 196 -2.44 22.85 3.89
C PHE A 196 -1.18 22.06 3.55
N VAL A 197 -1.13 20.78 3.94
CA VAL A 197 -0.18 19.79 3.44
C VAL A 197 -0.94 18.69 2.70
N ASN A 198 -0.46 18.36 1.52
CA ASN A 198 -1.08 17.41 0.62
C ASN A 198 -0.39 16.05 0.64
N ARG A 199 -1.02 15.06 0.03
CA ARG A 199 -0.37 13.82 -0.36
C ARG A 199 0.24 13.98 -1.75
N GLN A 200 1.31 13.20 -2.02
CA GLN A 200 1.98 13.21 -3.31
C GLN A 200 1.00 12.99 -4.48
N GLY A 201 1.30 13.60 -5.62
CA GLY A 201 0.54 13.42 -6.84
C GLY A 201 0.37 11.95 -7.21
N GLY A 202 -0.84 11.56 -7.62
CA GLY A 202 -1.20 10.19 -7.98
C GLY A 202 -1.52 9.26 -6.80
N SER A 203 -1.41 9.71 -5.54
CA SER A 203 -1.96 8.96 -4.41
C SER A 203 -3.49 8.99 -4.43
N GLY A 204 -4.14 7.92 -3.94
CA GLY A 204 -5.60 7.86 -3.88
C GLY A 204 -6.23 9.01 -3.09
N THR A 205 -5.61 9.44 -1.98
CA THR A 205 -6.06 10.58 -1.18
C THR A 205 -5.98 11.89 -1.97
N ARG A 206 -4.91 12.09 -2.78
CA ARG A 206 -4.80 13.28 -3.65
C ARG A 206 -5.85 13.24 -4.76
N VAL A 207 -6.07 12.09 -5.39
CA VAL A 207 -7.11 11.92 -6.42
C VAL A 207 -8.49 12.21 -5.82
N LEU A 208 -8.77 11.71 -4.61
CA LEU A 208 -10.03 11.99 -3.90
C LEU A 208 -10.18 13.48 -3.59
N LEU A 209 -9.14 14.13 -3.07
CA LEU A 209 -9.16 15.58 -2.81
C LEU A 209 -9.49 16.36 -4.08
N ASP A 210 -8.75 16.11 -5.17
CA ASP A 210 -8.93 16.80 -6.44
C ASP A 210 -10.34 16.59 -7.02
N PHE A 211 -10.88 15.38 -6.89
CA PHE A 211 -12.25 15.05 -7.26
C PHE A 211 -13.28 15.86 -6.46
N LYS A 212 -13.11 15.90 -5.13
CA LYS A 212 -14.02 16.67 -4.25
C LYS A 212 -13.92 18.17 -4.49
N LEU A 213 -12.72 18.71 -4.69
CA LEU A 213 -12.55 20.13 -5.05
C LEU A 213 -13.27 20.45 -6.36
N LYS A 214 -13.13 19.60 -7.38
CA LYS A 214 -13.85 19.77 -8.65
C LYS A 214 -15.37 19.76 -8.46
N GLN A 215 -15.91 18.86 -7.63
CA GLN A 215 -17.35 18.84 -7.33
C GLN A 215 -17.83 20.13 -6.67
N LEU A 216 -16.97 20.78 -5.85
CA LEU A 216 -17.26 22.04 -5.17
C LEU A 216 -16.96 23.26 -6.06
N GLY A 217 -16.47 23.06 -7.29
CA GLY A 217 -16.06 24.16 -8.18
C GLY A 217 -14.83 24.93 -7.69
N MET A 218 -13.97 24.25 -6.91
CA MET A 218 -12.76 24.82 -6.32
C MET A 218 -11.51 24.38 -7.07
N GLU A 219 -10.54 25.30 -7.20
CA GLU A 219 -9.24 25.02 -7.81
C GLU A 219 -8.18 24.77 -6.74
N GLY A 220 -7.36 23.71 -6.91
CA GLY A 220 -6.28 23.40 -5.97
C GLY A 220 -5.29 24.56 -5.79
N SER A 221 -5.05 25.34 -6.85
CA SER A 221 -4.20 26.54 -6.82
C SER A 221 -4.68 27.64 -5.85
N SER A 222 -5.93 27.60 -5.42
CA SER A 222 -6.50 28.52 -4.43
C SER A 222 -6.21 28.11 -2.99
N ILE A 223 -5.64 26.93 -2.78
CA ILE A 223 -5.30 26.38 -1.47
C ILE A 223 -3.81 26.63 -1.19
N ARG A 224 -3.52 27.39 -0.16
CA ARG A 224 -2.13 27.64 0.26
C ARG A 224 -1.49 26.35 0.76
N GLY A 225 -0.36 25.94 0.16
CA GLY A 225 0.34 24.71 0.50
C GLY A 225 -0.14 23.47 -0.27
N TYR A 226 -1.00 23.63 -1.29
CA TYR A 226 -1.47 22.53 -2.12
C TYR A 226 -0.34 21.72 -2.79
N ASP A 227 0.78 22.37 -3.11
CA ASP A 227 1.97 21.73 -3.71
C ASP A 227 2.99 21.23 -2.65
N HIS A 228 2.71 21.44 -1.36
CA HIS A 228 3.48 20.85 -0.28
C HIS A 228 3.06 19.40 -0.08
N GLU A 229 3.89 18.46 -0.50
CA GLU A 229 3.54 17.04 -0.60
C GLU A 229 4.24 16.17 0.43
N GLU A 230 3.47 15.26 1.05
CA GLU A 230 3.94 14.20 1.92
C GLU A 230 3.59 12.80 1.39
N PHE A 231 4.48 11.81 1.65
CA PHE A 231 4.40 10.48 1.05
C PHE A 231 3.57 9.47 1.86
N THR A 232 3.24 9.78 3.11
CA THR A 232 2.45 8.89 3.98
C THR A 232 1.38 9.67 4.74
N HIS A 233 0.31 9.00 5.16
CA HIS A 233 -0.71 9.62 6.02
C HIS A 233 -0.12 10.07 7.36
N MET A 234 0.84 9.29 7.88
CA MET A 234 1.50 9.63 9.14
C MET A 234 2.38 10.88 9.00
N ALA A 235 3.07 11.07 7.86
CA ALA A 235 3.87 12.28 7.63
C ALA A 235 2.98 13.53 7.59
N VAL A 236 1.83 13.46 6.90
CA VAL A 236 0.81 14.52 6.94
C VAL A 236 0.38 14.83 8.37
N ALA A 237 0.09 13.80 9.18
CA ALA A 237 -0.32 14.00 10.57
C ALA A 237 0.81 14.60 11.43
N VAL A 238 2.08 14.25 11.19
CA VAL A 238 3.26 14.83 11.85
C VAL A 238 3.42 16.31 11.50
N ASP A 239 3.22 16.71 10.25
CA ASP A 239 3.28 18.11 9.83
C ASP A 239 2.20 18.96 10.54
N VAL A 240 0.98 18.40 10.64
CA VAL A 240 -0.10 19.07 11.40
C VAL A 240 0.23 19.14 12.90
N LEU A 241 0.75 18.04 13.48
CA LEU A 241 1.12 18.01 14.92
C LEU A 241 2.21 19.03 15.24
N SER A 242 3.24 19.13 14.39
CA SER A 242 4.38 20.05 14.58
C SER A 242 4.04 21.52 14.31
N GLY A 243 2.90 21.80 13.67
CA GLY A 243 2.52 23.14 13.22
C GLY A 243 3.22 23.56 11.91
N ALA A 244 3.87 22.63 11.20
CA ALA A 244 4.40 22.87 9.85
C ALA A 244 3.25 23.06 8.84
N ALA A 245 2.06 22.50 9.13
CA ALA A 245 0.81 22.77 8.44
C ALA A 245 -0.32 22.92 9.45
N ASP A 246 -1.38 23.68 9.07
CA ASP A 246 -2.61 23.81 9.88
C ASP A 246 -3.54 22.62 9.66
N CYS A 247 -3.48 22.02 8.46
CA CYS A 247 -4.41 20.98 8.03
C CYS A 247 -3.77 20.12 6.92
N GLY A 248 -4.17 18.87 6.84
CA GLY A 248 -3.82 17.98 5.72
C GLY A 248 -4.87 16.89 5.53
N MET A 249 -4.97 16.31 4.33
CA MET A 249 -5.91 15.22 4.08
C MET A 249 -5.27 13.85 4.31
N GLY A 250 -5.95 13.01 5.09
CA GLY A 250 -5.48 11.67 5.41
C GLY A 250 -6.56 10.77 5.98
N ILE A 251 -6.16 9.61 6.50
CA ILE A 251 -7.04 8.65 7.15
C ILE A 251 -7.23 8.98 8.64
N PHE A 252 -8.40 8.67 9.20
CA PHE A 252 -8.70 8.88 10.62
C PHE A 252 -7.67 8.22 11.54
N ALA A 253 -7.20 7.02 11.22
CA ALA A 253 -6.23 6.31 12.04
C ALA A 253 -4.91 7.08 12.24
N ALA A 254 -4.46 7.85 11.25
CA ALA A 254 -3.27 8.68 11.38
C ALA A 254 -3.50 9.85 12.34
N ALA A 255 -4.67 10.49 12.29
CA ALA A 255 -5.05 11.53 13.23
C ALA A 255 -5.15 10.98 14.66
N LYS A 256 -5.83 9.84 14.83
CA LYS A 256 -6.00 9.16 16.13
C LYS A 256 -4.66 8.79 16.77
N ALA A 257 -3.70 8.28 15.96
CA ALA A 257 -2.39 7.84 16.46
C ALA A 257 -1.58 8.98 17.09
N LEU A 258 -1.82 10.24 16.69
CA LEU A 258 -1.14 11.43 17.19
C LEU A 258 -2.05 12.35 18.04
N ASP A 259 -3.21 11.87 18.47
CA ASP A 259 -4.23 12.62 19.24
C ASP A 259 -4.63 13.95 18.58
N LEU A 260 -4.74 13.94 17.24
CA LEU A 260 -5.22 15.07 16.45
C LEU A 260 -6.74 14.98 16.22
N ASP A 261 -7.37 16.12 15.93
CA ASP A 261 -8.77 16.15 15.55
C ASP A 261 -8.94 15.82 14.06
N PHE A 262 -10.12 15.34 13.70
CA PHE A 262 -10.42 14.84 12.36
C PHE A 262 -11.80 15.30 11.89
N ILE A 263 -11.86 15.77 10.64
CA ILE A 263 -13.09 16.20 9.99
C ILE A 263 -13.34 15.25 8.82
N PRO A 264 -14.36 14.37 8.89
CA PRO A 264 -14.62 13.40 7.83
C PRO A 264 -15.02 14.07 6.53
N VAL A 265 -14.48 13.58 5.41
CA VAL A 265 -14.77 14.06 4.05
C VAL A 265 -15.44 12.97 3.23
N GLU A 266 -14.93 11.75 3.26
CA GLU A 266 -15.43 10.63 2.47
C GLU A 266 -15.10 9.28 3.13
N ARG A 267 -15.90 8.27 2.81
CA ARG A 267 -15.60 6.89 3.15
C ARG A 267 -15.06 6.17 1.92
N GLU A 268 -13.81 5.76 1.96
CA GLU A 268 -13.08 5.16 0.86
C GLU A 268 -13.13 3.63 0.93
N GLN A 269 -13.33 2.99 -0.21
CA GLN A 269 -13.29 1.54 -0.34
C GLN A 269 -11.87 1.08 -0.66
N TYR A 270 -11.36 0.17 0.16
CA TYR A 270 -10.06 -0.46 -0.04
C TYR A 270 -10.25 -1.97 -0.26
N ASP A 271 -9.82 -2.46 -1.43
CA ASP A 271 -10.01 -3.85 -1.84
C ASP A 271 -8.71 -4.59 -2.03
N LEU A 272 -8.79 -5.92 -1.90
CA LEU A 272 -7.79 -6.87 -2.37
C LEU A 272 -8.16 -7.32 -3.78
N ILE A 273 -7.22 -7.17 -4.72
CA ILE A 273 -7.34 -7.65 -6.09
C ILE A 273 -6.49 -8.89 -6.22
N ILE A 274 -7.13 -10.02 -6.50
CA ILE A 274 -6.51 -11.35 -6.49
C ILE A 274 -6.72 -12.00 -7.87
N PRO A 275 -5.66 -12.33 -8.63
CA PRO A 275 -5.81 -13.13 -9.84
C PRO A 275 -6.47 -14.48 -9.52
N SER A 276 -7.47 -14.87 -10.31
CA SER A 276 -8.29 -16.07 -10.01
C SER A 276 -7.45 -17.34 -9.89
N GLN A 277 -6.37 -17.45 -10.64
CA GLN A 277 -5.42 -18.56 -10.52
C GLN A 277 -4.72 -18.64 -9.16
N MET A 278 -4.58 -17.53 -8.44
CA MET A 278 -3.96 -17.51 -7.11
C MET A 278 -4.90 -17.98 -6.00
N LEU A 279 -6.21 -18.01 -6.26
CA LEU A 279 -7.21 -18.46 -5.28
C LEU A 279 -7.05 -19.94 -4.90
N ALA A 280 -6.41 -20.75 -5.75
CA ALA A 280 -6.11 -22.16 -5.43
C ALA A 280 -4.97 -22.34 -4.42
N LEU A 281 -4.18 -21.30 -4.16
CA LEU A 281 -3.06 -21.37 -3.22
C LEU A 281 -3.56 -21.38 -1.77
N GLU A 282 -3.04 -22.30 -0.96
CA GLU A 282 -3.38 -22.41 0.46
C GLU A 282 -3.03 -21.11 1.21
N SER A 283 -1.92 -20.46 0.86
CA SER A 283 -1.51 -19.20 1.44
C SER A 283 -2.51 -18.06 1.18
N ILE A 284 -3.13 -18.00 -0.01
CA ILE A 284 -4.16 -17.02 -0.35
C ILE A 284 -5.47 -17.34 0.35
N GLN A 285 -5.86 -18.62 0.43
CA GLN A 285 -7.03 -19.04 1.20
C GLN A 285 -6.87 -18.68 2.68
N LYS A 286 -5.63 -18.79 3.20
CA LYS A 286 -5.31 -18.36 4.57
C LYS A 286 -5.48 -16.85 4.76
N VAL A 287 -5.00 -16.03 3.82
CA VAL A 287 -5.23 -14.57 3.83
C VAL A 287 -6.73 -14.28 3.90
N LEU A 288 -7.54 -14.86 3.00
CA LEU A 288 -8.99 -14.65 2.96
C LEU A 288 -9.69 -15.13 4.24
N LYS A 289 -9.27 -16.27 4.80
CA LYS A 289 -9.79 -16.77 6.08
C LYS A 289 -9.46 -15.81 7.23
N THR A 290 -8.24 -15.29 7.25
CA THR A 290 -7.80 -14.38 8.32
C THR A 290 -8.58 -13.07 8.31
N ILE A 291 -8.75 -12.44 7.14
CA ILE A 291 -9.50 -11.16 7.07
C ILE A 291 -10.99 -11.33 7.39
N ARG A 292 -11.55 -12.54 7.25
CA ARG A 292 -12.92 -12.87 7.66
C ARG A 292 -13.06 -13.15 9.16
N SER A 293 -11.95 -13.35 9.86
CA SER A 293 -11.99 -13.73 11.28
C SER A 293 -12.49 -12.58 12.16
N VAL A 294 -13.18 -12.92 13.23
CA VAL A 294 -13.65 -11.95 14.23
C VAL A 294 -12.48 -11.17 14.81
N HIS A 295 -11.39 -11.85 15.15
CA HIS A 295 -10.21 -11.24 15.76
C HIS A 295 -9.55 -10.20 14.84
N PHE A 296 -9.41 -10.48 13.54
CA PHE A 296 -8.91 -9.48 12.58
C PHE A 296 -9.81 -8.25 12.53
N ARG A 297 -11.13 -8.46 12.41
CA ARG A 297 -12.11 -7.36 12.34
C ARG A 297 -12.09 -6.49 13.60
N GLU A 298 -12.02 -7.10 14.78
CA GLU A 298 -11.90 -6.38 16.06
C GLU A 298 -10.64 -5.53 16.10
N ARG A 299 -9.49 -6.10 15.77
CA ARG A 299 -8.21 -5.36 15.74
C ARG A 299 -8.23 -4.20 14.73
N VAL A 300 -8.83 -4.40 13.57
CA VAL A 300 -8.97 -3.34 12.55
C VAL A 300 -9.89 -2.23 13.06
N ALA A 301 -11.01 -2.56 13.69
CA ALA A 301 -11.91 -1.58 14.29
C ALA A 301 -11.25 -0.75 15.39
N GLU A 302 -10.34 -1.34 16.18
CA GLU A 302 -9.56 -0.64 17.22
C GLU A 302 -8.63 0.44 16.65
N LEU A 303 -8.18 0.34 15.40
CA LEU A 303 -7.40 1.39 14.75
C LEU A 303 -8.20 2.69 14.67
N GLY A 304 -9.52 2.60 14.51
CA GLY A 304 -10.46 3.70 14.34
C GLY A 304 -10.55 4.21 12.91
N GLY A 305 -11.76 4.62 12.51
CA GLY A 305 -12.03 5.08 11.14
C GLY A 305 -11.98 3.96 10.09
N TYR A 306 -12.03 2.71 10.53
CA TYR A 306 -12.14 1.54 9.67
C TYR A 306 -13.43 0.79 9.96
N ASP A 307 -14.11 0.38 8.90
CA ASP A 307 -15.26 -0.52 8.96
C ASP A 307 -14.89 -1.85 8.27
N PRO A 308 -14.61 -2.91 9.05
CA PRO A 308 -14.25 -4.22 8.54
C PRO A 308 -15.44 -5.15 8.33
N ALA A 309 -16.69 -4.66 8.38
CA ALA A 309 -17.89 -5.51 8.33
C ALA A 309 -17.92 -6.42 7.10
N LEU A 310 -17.49 -5.91 5.95
CA LEU A 310 -17.44 -6.64 4.68
C LEU A 310 -16.10 -7.32 4.40
N SER A 311 -15.13 -7.29 5.34
CA SER A 311 -13.78 -7.85 5.11
C SER A 311 -13.84 -9.31 4.65
N GLY A 312 -13.21 -9.57 3.49
CA GLY A 312 -13.15 -10.90 2.89
C GLY A 312 -14.39 -11.28 2.07
N GLU A 313 -15.37 -10.41 1.91
CA GLU A 313 -16.49 -10.66 1.00
C GLU A 313 -16.04 -10.41 -0.45
N LEU A 314 -16.32 -11.38 -1.32
CA LEU A 314 -16.19 -11.23 -2.77
C LEU A 314 -17.32 -10.31 -3.25
N TRP A 315 -16.97 -9.18 -3.85
CA TRP A 315 -18.00 -8.28 -4.35
C TRP A 315 -18.02 -8.15 -5.88
N GLN A 316 -16.89 -8.45 -6.54
CA GLN A 316 -16.82 -8.38 -7.99
C GLN A 316 -15.80 -9.37 -8.55
N GLU A 317 -16.16 -10.01 -9.66
CA GLU A 317 -15.24 -10.72 -10.53
C GLU A 317 -15.13 -9.96 -11.85
N VAL A 318 -13.91 -9.75 -12.31
CA VAL A 318 -13.63 -9.15 -13.62
C VAL A 318 -12.97 -10.21 -14.48
N CYS A 319 -13.68 -10.61 -15.51
CA CYS A 319 -13.16 -11.54 -16.51
C CYS A 319 -12.31 -10.77 -17.50
N GLY A 320 -11.08 -11.23 -17.73
CA GLY A 320 -10.26 -10.74 -18.83
C GLY A 320 -10.96 -11.02 -20.18
N ASN A 321 -10.77 -10.12 -21.13
CA ASN A 321 -11.21 -10.39 -22.48
C ASN A 321 -10.45 -11.62 -23.00
N SER A 322 -11.14 -12.72 -23.23
CA SER A 322 -10.59 -13.80 -24.03
C SER A 322 -10.31 -13.22 -25.41
N GLU A 323 -9.05 -13.12 -25.80
CA GLU A 323 -8.70 -12.88 -27.20
C GLU A 323 -9.39 -13.97 -28.03
N SER A 324 -10.39 -13.53 -28.80
CA SER A 324 -11.06 -14.35 -29.82
C SER A 324 -10.18 -14.43 -31.04
#